data_337bdb887daec2f06999d52fcc2dfc43
#
_entry.id   337bdb887daec2f06999d52fcc2dfc43
#
_cell.length_a   1.000
_cell.length_b   1.000
_cell.length_c   1.000
_cell.angle_alpha   90.00
_cell.angle_beta   90.00
_cell.angle_gamma   90.00
#
_symmetry.space_group_name_H-M   'P 1'
#
loop_
_entity.id
_entity.type
_entity.pdbx_description
1 polymer ?
#
loop_
_entity_poly.entity_id
_entity_poly.type
_entity_poly.pdbx_seq_one_letter_code
_entity_poly.pdbx_strand_id
1 'polypeptide(L)'
;FTGYNNIAMGYLLMATGNLPHTETKLHKDIHPDQDEFDFYSEPAVTEALKLYFSICSLEMTSVNFATAAATLANSGVCPISQDRVLSQKTVRNCLPVLQTSGMYNASGTFFQQVGLPAKSGVGGGVILIVPRLMGICIFSPRLDKQGNSVRGIEMAKKITSKYLVHTFDGTMTDTDRLDPKIPISKWRANSCGEAIW
;
A
#
# COMPACT_ATOMS: atom_id res chain seq x y z
N PHE A 1 14.00 5.98 -17.61
CA PHE A 1 13.58 6.25 -16.22
C PHE A 1 14.84 6.28 -15.38
N THR A 2 15.23 7.44 -14.96
CA THR A 2 16.55 7.67 -14.34
C THR A 2 16.48 7.42 -12.85
N GLY A 3 15.91 6.68 -12.20
CA GLY A 3 15.86 6.32 -10.75
C GLY A 3 16.74 7.15 -9.78
N TYR A 4 17.20 8.35 -10.18
CA TYR A 4 18.15 9.16 -9.41
C TYR A 4 17.70 9.44 -7.97
N ASN A 5 16.40 9.70 -7.76
CA ASN A 5 15.88 9.90 -6.40
C ASN A 5 15.99 8.64 -5.55
N ASN A 6 15.80 7.46 -6.14
CA ASN A 6 15.92 6.18 -5.44
C ASN A 6 17.39 5.85 -5.16
N ILE A 7 18.30 6.18 -6.09
CA ILE A 7 19.74 6.05 -5.91
C ILE A 7 20.20 6.95 -4.76
N ALA A 8 19.81 8.23 -4.77
CA ALA A 8 20.11 9.17 -3.69
C ALA A 8 19.57 8.69 -2.33
N MET A 9 18.36 8.12 -2.31
CA MET A 9 17.79 7.52 -1.11
C MET A 9 18.60 6.31 -0.63
N GLY A 10 19.07 5.45 -1.53
CA GLY A 10 19.93 4.31 -1.19
C GLY A 10 21.20 4.75 -0.48
N TYR A 11 21.91 5.75 -1.03
CA TYR A 11 23.11 6.30 -0.39
C TYR A 11 22.81 7.01 0.93
N LEU A 12 21.69 7.71 1.04
CA LEU A 12 21.27 8.31 2.32
C LEU A 12 21.02 7.23 3.38
N LEU A 13 20.33 6.14 3.03
CA LEU A 13 20.12 5.01 3.94
C LEU A 13 21.43 4.35 4.37
N MET A 14 22.40 4.24 3.47
CA MET A 14 23.72 3.75 3.80
C MET A 14 24.46 4.72 4.74
N ALA A 15 24.47 6.01 4.43
CA ALA A 15 25.13 7.04 5.25
C ALA A 15 24.53 7.15 6.67
N THR A 16 23.27 6.80 6.85
CA THR A 16 22.59 6.77 8.15
C THR A 16 22.66 5.41 8.86
N GLY A 17 23.44 4.44 8.32
CA GLY A 17 23.59 3.12 8.90
C GLY A 17 22.40 2.18 8.73
N ASN A 18 21.43 2.55 7.89
CA ASN A 18 20.24 1.72 7.62
C ASN A 18 20.42 0.73 6.46
N LEU A 19 21.51 0.84 5.72
CA LEU A 19 22.02 -0.20 4.83
C LEU A 19 23.42 -0.58 5.28
N PRO A 20 23.77 -1.86 5.31
CA PRO A 20 25.11 -2.30 5.70
C PRO A 20 26.15 -1.77 4.70
N HIS A 21 27.24 -1.22 5.21
CA HIS A 21 28.44 -1.05 4.42
C HIS A 21 28.98 -2.45 4.15
N THR A 22 28.94 -2.89 2.92
CA THR A 22 29.63 -4.10 2.51
C THR A 22 31.10 -3.76 2.31
N GLU A 23 31.90 -3.83 3.36
CA GLU A 23 33.33 -4.14 3.20
C GLU A 23 33.44 -5.55 2.64
N THR A 24 33.07 -5.75 1.40
CA THR A 24 33.28 -7.04 0.77
C THR A 24 34.76 -7.12 0.39
N LYS A 25 35.50 -7.98 1.07
CA LYS A 25 36.78 -8.52 0.57
C LYS A 25 36.74 -8.80 -0.93
N LEU A 26 35.58 -9.22 -1.43
CA LEU A 26 35.33 -9.52 -2.83
C LEU A 26 35.55 -8.31 -3.77
N HIS A 27 35.25 -7.07 -3.34
CA HIS A 27 35.46 -5.90 -4.19
C HIS A 27 36.95 -5.55 -4.31
N LYS A 28 37.72 -5.65 -3.23
CA LYS A 28 39.18 -5.50 -3.24
C LYS A 28 39.90 -6.62 -4.04
N ASP A 29 39.33 -7.82 -4.03
CA ASP A 29 39.89 -8.96 -4.76
C ASP A 29 39.63 -8.88 -6.27
N ILE A 30 38.56 -8.19 -6.70
CA ILE A 30 38.18 -8.03 -8.11
C ILE A 30 38.77 -6.76 -8.74
N HIS A 31 38.99 -5.70 -7.97
CA HIS A 31 39.47 -4.40 -8.44
C HIS A 31 40.55 -3.81 -7.51
N PRO A 32 41.73 -4.42 -7.44
CA PRO A 32 42.80 -4.01 -6.51
C PRO A 32 43.34 -2.60 -6.77
N ASP A 33 43.14 -2.05 -7.97
CA ASP A 33 43.72 -0.78 -8.44
C ASP A 33 42.72 0.37 -8.53
N GLN A 34 41.48 0.20 -8.08
CA GLN A 34 40.48 1.28 -8.09
C GLN A 34 40.45 2.04 -6.77
N ASP A 35 41.33 3.05 -6.66
CA ASP A 35 41.28 4.07 -5.60
C ASP A 35 40.24 5.17 -5.89
N GLU A 36 39.56 5.13 -7.03
CA GLU A 36 38.53 6.09 -7.40
C GLU A 36 37.19 5.62 -6.83
N PHE A 37 36.67 6.38 -5.89
CA PHE A 37 35.37 6.20 -5.28
C PHE A 37 34.28 6.35 -6.35
N ASP A 38 33.95 5.26 -7.03
CA ASP A 38 32.84 5.24 -7.96
C ASP A 38 31.53 5.29 -7.16
N PHE A 39 30.99 6.48 -7.07
CA PHE A 39 29.76 6.79 -6.33
C PHE A 39 28.55 5.92 -6.75
N TYR A 40 28.65 5.23 -7.88
CA TYR A 40 27.60 4.36 -8.42
C TYR A 40 27.82 2.87 -8.18
N SER A 41 28.95 2.49 -7.58
CA SER A 41 29.37 1.09 -7.50
C SER A 41 29.27 0.44 -6.13
N GLU A 42 28.67 1.11 -5.13
CA GLU A 42 28.50 0.46 -3.83
C GLU A 42 27.56 -0.76 -3.97
N PRO A 43 28.07 -1.99 -3.79
CA PRO A 43 27.30 -3.21 -4.05
C PRO A 43 26.02 -3.31 -3.25
N ALA A 44 26.02 -2.87 -1.99
CA ALA A 44 24.85 -2.94 -1.13
C ALA A 44 23.69 -2.04 -1.63
N VAL A 45 24.02 -0.83 -2.09
CA VAL A 45 23.04 0.10 -2.67
C VAL A 45 22.51 -0.47 -3.98
N THR A 46 23.40 -1.00 -4.83
CA THR A 46 23.03 -1.57 -6.13
C THR A 46 22.08 -2.76 -5.97
N GLU A 47 22.39 -3.70 -5.07
CA GLU A 47 21.55 -4.88 -4.83
C GLU A 47 20.19 -4.50 -4.20
N ALA A 48 20.18 -3.58 -3.26
CA ALA A 48 18.93 -3.06 -2.69
C ALA A 48 18.04 -2.39 -3.76
N LEU A 49 18.64 -1.61 -4.66
CA LEU A 49 17.93 -0.96 -5.77
C LEU A 49 17.43 -1.97 -6.81
N LYS A 50 18.22 -2.99 -7.16
CA LYS A 50 17.76 -4.08 -8.05
C LYS A 50 16.52 -4.76 -7.50
N LEU A 51 16.55 -5.14 -6.22
CA LEU A 51 15.38 -5.73 -5.55
C LEU A 51 14.19 -4.78 -5.57
N TYR A 52 14.40 -3.51 -5.18
CA TYR A 52 13.35 -2.50 -5.15
C TYR A 52 12.71 -2.29 -6.53
N PHE A 53 13.51 -2.12 -7.58
CA PHE A 53 13.00 -1.95 -8.94
C PHE A 53 12.28 -3.20 -9.47
N SER A 54 12.76 -4.40 -9.11
CA SER A 54 12.09 -5.65 -9.46
C SER A 54 10.70 -5.73 -8.82
N ILE A 55 10.59 -5.37 -7.54
CA ILE A 55 9.29 -5.32 -6.84
C ILE A 55 8.36 -4.26 -7.46
N CYS A 56 8.90 -3.09 -7.80
CA CYS A 56 8.12 -2.01 -8.45
C CYS A 56 7.66 -2.37 -9.87
N SER A 57 8.31 -3.34 -10.51
CA SER A 57 8.01 -3.79 -11.89
C SER A 57 7.07 -5.00 -11.96
N LEU A 58 6.54 -5.44 -10.82
CA LEU A 58 5.57 -6.54 -10.80
C LEU A 58 4.28 -6.14 -11.52
N GLU A 59 3.92 -6.93 -12.52
CA GLU A 59 2.64 -6.83 -13.23
C GLU A 59 1.61 -7.74 -12.60
N MET A 60 0.47 -7.20 -12.28
CA MET A 60 -0.63 -7.94 -11.66
C MET A 60 -1.98 -7.47 -12.19
N THR A 61 -2.96 -8.38 -12.17
CA THR A 61 -4.36 -8.02 -12.43
C THR A 61 -4.97 -7.30 -11.22
N SER A 62 -6.05 -6.56 -11.42
CA SER A 62 -6.80 -5.94 -10.32
C SER A 62 -7.30 -6.98 -9.32
N VAL A 63 -7.62 -8.19 -9.78
CA VAL A 63 -8.04 -9.30 -8.90
C VAL A 63 -6.90 -9.73 -7.99
N ASN A 64 -5.68 -9.89 -8.53
CA ASN A 64 -4.52 -10.27 -7.74
C ASN A 64 -4.17 -9.20 -6.69
N PHE A 65 -4.23 -7.92 -7.07
CA PHE A 65 -4.04 -6.82 -6.12
C PHE A 65 -5.13 -6.77 -5.05
N ALA A 66 -6.40 -7.00 -5.41
CA ALA A 66 -7.48 -7.10 -4.44
C ALA A 66 -7.29 -8.30 -3.49
N THR A 67 -6.78 -9.43 -4.00
CA THR A 67 -6.45 -10.61 -3.17
C THR A 67 -5.31 -10.30 -2.19
N ALA A 68 -4.28 -9.60 -2.62
CA ALA A 68 -3.19 -9.16 -1.74
C ALA A 68 -3.72 -8.21 -0.64
N ALA A 69 -4.56 -7.24 -1.00
CA ALA A 69 -5.22 -6.35 -0.04
C ALA A 69 -6.14 -7.14 0.94
N ALA A 70 -6.88 -8.13 0.44
CA ALA A 70 -7.73 -8.99 1.24
C ALA A 70 -6.93 -9.91 2.17
N THR A 71 -5.73 -10.35 1.75
CA THR A 71 -4.80 -11.09 2.61
C THR A 71 -4.36 -10.23 3.81
N LEU A 72 -4.06 -8.96 3.60
CA LEU A 72 -3.78 -8.02 4.68
C LEU A 72 -5.03 -7.80 5.56
N ALA A 73 -6.21 -7.64 4.96
CA ALA A 73 -7.47 -7.50 5.70
C ALA A 73 -7.79 -8.72 6.55
N ASN A 74 -7.40 -9.91 6.10
CA ASN A 74 -7.61 -11.21 6.75
C ASN A 74 -6.41 -11.66 7.61
N SER A 75 -5.71 -10.72 8.23
CA SER A 75 -4.61 -10.99 9.17
C SER A 75 -3.48 -11.86 8.60
N GLY A 76 -3.24 -11.76 7.28
CA GLY A 76 -2.16 -12.43 6.58
C GLY A 76 -2.50 -13.82 6.01
N VAL A 77 -3.76 -14.22 6.06
CA VAL A 77 -4.26 -15.45 5.42
C VAL A 77 -4.89 -15.10 4.07
N CYS A 78 -4.40 -15.70 2.99
CA CYS A 78 -4.96 -15.52 1.67
C CYS A 78 -6.40 -16.05 1.62
N PRO A 79 -7.40 -15.25 1.22
CA PRO A 79 -8.80 -15.71 1.22
C PRO A 79 -9.11 -16.75 0.14
N ILE A 80 -8.25 -16.87 -0.87
CA ILE A 80 -8.44 -17.83 -1.98
C ILE A 80 -7.79 -19.17 -1.64
N SER A 81 -6.47 -19.17 -1.36
CA SER A 81 -5.73 -20.41 -1.09
C SER A 81 -5.84 -20.90 0.36
N GLN A 82 -6.31 -20.05 1.27
CA GLN A 82 -6.36 -20.28 2.72
C GLN A 82 -4.97 -20.43 3.38
N ASP A 83 -3.90 -20.18 2.64
CA ASP A 83 -2.54 -20.20 3.17
C ASP A 83 -2.24 -18.97 4.01
N ARG A 84 -1.47 -19.17 5.08
CA ARG A 84 -0.88 -18.05 5.81
C ARG A 84 0.34 -17.53 5.07
N VAL A 85 0.18 -16.43 4.38
CA VAL A 85 1.25 -15.75 3.59
C VAL A 85 2.08 -14.82 4.48
N LEU A 86 1.43 -14.14 5.44
CA LEU A 86 2.07 -13.18 6.34
C LEU A 86 1.76 -13.50 7.79
N SER A 87 2.72 -13.25 8.68
CA SER A 87 2.45 -13.30 10.11
C SER A 87 1.51 -12.17 10.53
N GLN A 88 0.74 -12.39 11.60
CA GLN A 88 -0.12 -11.35 12.16
C GLN A 88 0.70 -10.11 12.61
N LYS A 89 1.91 -10.34 13.12
CA LYS A 89 2.84 -9.27 13.51
C LYS A 89 3.23 -8.42 12.30
N THR A 90 3.52 -9.06 11.16
CA THR A 90 3.84 -8.38 9.90
C THR A 90 2.66 -7.51 9.46
N VAL A 91 1.45 -8.06 9.43
CA VAL A 91 0.24 -7.31 9.05
C VAL A 91 0.02 -6.12 9.97
N ARG A 92 0.12 -6.34 11.30
CA ARG A 92 -0.02 -5.27 12.30
C ARG A 92 0.98 -4.13 12.08
N ASN A 93 2.19 -4.42 11.61
CA ASN A 93 3.20 -3.41 11.31
C ASN A 93 2.98 -2.73 9.95
N CYS A 94 2.50 -3.47 8.96
CA CYS A 94 2.24 -2.94 7.62
C CYS A 94 1.07 -1.93 7.57
N LEU A 95 -0.04 -2.22 8.25
CA LEU A 95 -1.24 -1.39 8.14
C LEU A 95 -1.03 0.07 8.54
N PRO A 96 -0.34 0.40 9.67
CA PRO A 96 -0.03 1.78 10.02
C PRO A 96 0.88 2.47 8.98
N VAL A 97 1.85 1.75 8.41
CA VAL A 97 2.72 2.29 7.36
C VAL A 97 1.92 2.62 6.09
N LEU A 98 1.01 1.74 5.68
CA LEU A 98 0.10 2.01 4.56
C LEU A 98 -0.80 3.21 4.84
N GLN A 99 -1.26 3.37 6.08
CA GLN A 99 -2.11 4.47 6.51
C GLN A 99 -1.39 5.82 6.46
N THR A 100 -0.13 5.86 6.89
CA THR A 100 0.65 7.10 7.02
C THR A 100 1.44 7.47 5.78
N SER A 101 1.77 6.51 4.92
CA SER A 101 2.70 6.69 3.80
C SER A 101 2.25 6.05 2.48
N GLY A 102 1.12 5.34 2.46
CA GLY A 102 0.70 4.55 1.30
C GLY A 102 0.23 5.37 0.09
N MET A 103 -0.19 6.61 0.31
CA MET A 103 -0.71 7.52 -0.73
C MET A 103 0.24 8.70 -1.00
N TYR A 104 1.55 8.46 -0.91
CA TYR A 104 2.60 9.46 -1.09
C TYR A 104 2.38 10.68 -0.18
N ASN A 105 2.63 11.90 -0.67
CA ASN A 105 2.44 13.13 0.10
C ASN A 105 0.97 13.44 0.44
N ALA A 106 0.02 12.73 -0.18
CA ALA A 106 -1.40 12.86 0.11
C ALA A 106 -1.90 11.93 1.22
N SER A 107 -1.05 11.09 1.85
CA SER A 107 -1.46 10.04 2.79
C SER A 107 -2.31 10.58 3.95
N GLY A 108 -1.91 11.69 4.56
CA GLY A 108 -2.64 12.30 5.68
C GLY A 108 -4.03 12.78 5.26
N THR A 109 -4.12 13.53 4.15
CA THR A 109 -5.39 14.02 3.61
C THR A 109 -6.29 12.87 3.16
N PHE A 110 -5.71 11.86 2.51
CA PHE A 110 -6.45 10.68 2.11
C PHE A 110 -7.02 9.92 3.32
N PHE A 111 -6.21 9.73 4.35
CA PHE A 111 -6.68 9.07 5.57
C PHE A 111 -7.80 9.85 6.26
N GLN A 112 -7.71 11.18 6.33
CA GLN A 112 -8.78 12.02 6.86
C GLN A 112 -10.09 11.83 6.08
N GLN A 113 -10.04 11.70 4.75
CA GLN A 113 -11.21 11.64 3.88
C GLN A 113 -11.78 10.22 3.71
N VAL A 114 -10.93 9.21 3.73
CA VAL A 114 -11.29 7.82 3.42
C VAL A 114 -11.15 6.91 4.64
N GLY A 115 -10.18 7.18 5.51
CA GLY A 115 -9.99 6.49 6.78
C GLY A 115 -9.58 5.02 6.69
N LEU A 116 -9.00 4.59 5.58
CA LEU A 116 -8.55 3.22 5.34
C LEU A 116 -7.05 3.19 5.04
N PRO A 117 -6.32 2.16 5.50
CA PRO A 117 -5.02 1.86 4.97
C PRO A 117 -5.09 1.62 3.47
N ALA A 118 -4.19 2.26 2.71
CA ALA A 118 -4.20 2.20 1.25
C ALA A 118 -2.78 2.23 0.69
N LYS A 119 -2.62 1.76 -0.55
CA LYS A 119 -1.37 1.91 -1.30
C LYS A 119 -1.66 2.28 -2.75
N SER A 120 -1.03 3.34 -3.18
CA SER A 120 -1.09 3.82 -4.56
C SER A 120 0.12 3.33 -5.36
N GLY A 121 -0.09 3.11 -6.65
CA GLY A 121 0.95 2.79 -7.61
C GLY A 121 0.90 3.71 -8.82
N VAL A 122 2.07 4.11 -9.33
CA VAL A 122 2.20 5.01 -10.48
C VAL A 122 1.65 4.41 -11.79
N GLY A 123 1.31 3.12 -11.82
CA GLY A 123 0.55 2.50 -12.91
C GLY A 123 -0.94 2.85 -12.91
N GLY A 124 -1.45 3.54 -11.88
CA GLY A 124 -2.86 3.93 -11.75
C GLY A 124 -3.69 3.01 -10.86
N GLY A 125 -3.06 2.06 -10.17
CA GLY A 125 -3.70 1.19 -9.19
C GLY A 125 -3.75 1.83 -7.80
N VAL A 126 -4.84 1.60 -7.08
CA VAL A 126 -4.99 1.89 -5.64
C VAL A 126 -5.60 0.68 -4.98
N ILE A 127 -4.95 0.17 -3.94
CA ILE A 127 -5.55 -0.84 -3.06
C ILE A 127 -6.00 -0.20 -1.76
N LEU A 128 -7.15 -0.64 -1.27
CA LEU A 128 -7.71 -0.27 0.02
C LEU A 128 -7.84 -1.53 0.88
N ILE A 129 -7.51 -1.43 2.13
CA ILE A 129 -7.66 -2.52 3.09
C ILE A 129 -8.75 -2.14 4.08
N VAL A 130 -9.84 -2.93 4.11
CA VAL A 130 -10.86 -2.83 5.15
C VAL A 130 -10.60 -3.97 6.13
N PRO A 131 -9.97 -3.72 7.29
CA PRO A 131 -9.53 -4.76 8.20
C PRO A 131 -10.69 -5.67 8.62
N ARG A 132 -10.47 -6.99 8.58
CA ARG A 132 -11.42 -8.05 8.90
C ARG A 132 -12.67 -8.12 8.01
N LEU A 133 -12.65 -7.45 6.85
CA LEU A 133 -13.77 -7.46 5.93
C LEU A 133 -13.37 -7.78 4.50
N MET A 134 -12.59 -6.90 3.85
CA MET A 134 -12.25 -7.06 2.44
C MET A 134 -10.99 -6.30 2.04
N GLY A 135 -10.42 -6.71 0.91
CA GLY A 135 -9.47 -5.92 0.12
C GLY A 135 -10.14 -5.41 -1.15
N ILE A 136 -9.83 -4.18 -1.52
CA ILE A 136 -10.38 -3.54 -2.72
C ILE A 136 -9.20 -3.12 -3.59
N CYS A 137 -9.31 -3.32 -4.90
CA CYS A 137 -8.40 -2.74 -5.88
C CYS A 137 -9.19 -1.90 -6.88
N ILE A 138 -8.72 -0.68 -7.12
CA ILE A 138 -9.26 0.23 -8.11
C ILE A 138 -8.13 0.52 -9.10
N PHE A 139 -8.36 0.29 -10.38
CA PHE A 139 -7.41 0.62 -11.43
C PHE A 139 -7.99 1.67 -12.36
N SER A 140 -7.34 2.83 -12.40
CA SER A 140 -7.70 3.91 -13.32
C SER A 140 -6.48 4.82 -13.54
N PRO A 141 -5.76 4.69 -14.66
CA PRO A 141 -4.67 5.57 -15.03
C PRO A 141 -5.25 6.97 -15.30
N ARG A 142 -4.62 7.97 -14.97
CA ARG A 142 -4.58 9.41 -14.84
C ARG A 142 -4.35 9.73 -13.38
N LEU A 143 -3.13 10.14 -13.16
CA LEU A 143 -2.65 10.45 -11.81
C LEU A 143 -2.80 11.94 -11.54
N ASP A 144 -2.95 12.28 -10.27
CA ASP A 144 -2.79 13.62 -9.78
C ASP A 144 -1.31 14.04 -9.70
N LYS A 145 -1.05 15.24 -9.22
CA LYS A 145 0.33 15.77 -9.07
C LYS A 145 1.15 14.99 -8.04
N GLN A 146 0.51 14.28 -7.12
CA GLN A 146 1.15 13.45 -6.11
C GLN A 146 1.43 12.02 -6.59
N GLY A 147 0.92 11.63 -7.76
CA GLY A 147 1.10 10.31 -8.35
C GLY A 147 -0.02 9.32 -8.01
N ASN A 148 -1.14 9.77 -7.46
CA ASN A 148 -2.29 8.94 -7.13
C ASN A 148 -3.35 8.97 -8.23
N SER A 149 -4.06 7.83 -8.41
CA SER A 149 -5.19 7.77 -9.33
C SER A 149 -6.31 8.73 -8.91
N VAL A 150 -6.64 9.71 -9.76
CA VAL A 150 -7.70 10.69 -9.51
C VAL A 150 -9.04 10.00 -9.28
N ARG A 151 -9.43 9.12 -10.20
CA ARG A 151 -10.71 8.38 -10.09
C ARG A 151 -10.68 7.35 -8.96
N GLY A 152 -9.50 6.77 -8.68
CA GLY A 152 -9.31 5.84 -7.57
C GLY A 152 -9.59 6.50 -6.23
N ILE A 153 -9.09 7.70 -6.00
CA ILE A 153 -9.36 8.49 -4.79
C ILE A 153 -10.87 8.81 -4.69
N GLU A 154 -11.47 9.31 -5.76
CA GLU A 154 -12.90 9.67 -5.75
C GLU A 154 -13.80 8.44 -5.53
N MET A 155 -13.44 7.28 -6.08
CA MET A 155 -14.15 6.03 -5.80
C MET A 155 -14.01 5.61 -4.33
N ALA A 156 -12.80 5.72 -3.77
CA ALA A 156 -12.57 5.43 -2.36
C ALA A 156 -13.44 6.31 -1.44
N LYS A 157 -13.53 7.61 -1.71
CA LYS A 157 -14.42 8.54 -0.99
C LYS A 157 -15.88 8.14 -1.10
N LYS A 158 -16.35 7.75 -2.30
CA LYS A 158 -17.72 7.27 -2.51
C LYS A 158 -18.03 6.00 -1.75
N ILE A 159 -17.05 5.07 -1.65
CA ILE A 159 -17.22 3.85 -0.85
C ILE A 159 -17.40 4.21 0.63
N THR A 160 -16.54 5.05 1.18
CA THR A 160 -16.61 5.41 2.61
C THR A 160 -17.77 6.38 2.93
N SER A 161 -18.28 7.13 1.97
CA SER A 161 -19.50 7.91 2.16
C SER A 161 -20.77 7.06 2.19
N LYS A 162 -20.75 5.88 1.56
CA LYS A 162 -21.90 4.96 1.51
C LYS A 162 -21.85 3.88 2.58
N TYR A 163 -20.67 3.42 2.95
CA TYR A 163 -20.47 2.28 3.85
C TYR A 163 -19.68 2.67 5.10
N LEU A 164 -20.03 2.06 6.23
CA LEU A 164 -19.31 2.18 7.50
C LEU A 164 -18.02 1.35 7.47
N VAL A 165 -17.00 1.88 6.82
CA VAL A 165 -15.70 1.22 6.66
C VAL A 165 -14.52 2.08 7.09
N HIS A 166 -14.72 3.35 7.41
CA HIS A 166 -13.70 4.22 7.96
C HIS A 166 -13.21 3.67 9.32
N THR A 167 -11.91 3.74 9.58
CA THR A 167 -11.30 3.20 10.80
C THR A 167 -11.98 3.71 12.09
N PHE A 168 -12.50 4.93 12.08
CA PHE A 168 -13.16 5.57 13.21
C PHE A 168 -14.68 5.59 13.13
N ASP A 169 -15.31 4.87 12.22
CA ASP A 169 -16.77 4.82 12.13
C ASP A 169 -17.44 4.27 13.40
N GLY A 170 -16.72 3.47 14.19
CA GLY A 170 -17.22 3.00 15.48
C GLY A 170 -17.50 4.11 16.52
N THR A 171 -17.06 5.34 16.25
CA THR A 171 -17.39 6.52 17.07
C THR A 171 -18.69 7.21 16.65
N MET A 172 -19.27 6.80 15.52
CA MET A 172 -20.51 7.38 14.97
C MET A 172 -21.71 6.57 15.43
N THR A 173 -22.67 7.22 16.04
CA THR A 173 -23.88 6.58 16.59
C THR A 173 -25.12 6.77 15.72
N ASP A 174 -25.11 7.82 14.88
CA ASP A 174 -26.23 8.17 13.97
C ASP A 174 -25.69 8.40 12.57
N THR A 175 -26.06 7.52 11.64
CA THR A 175 -25.60 7.58 10.25
C THR A 175 -26.52 6.80 9.32
N ASP A 176 -26.80 7.37 8.17
CA ASP A 176 -27.52 6.73 7.07
C ASP A 176 -26.65 5.74 6.27
N ARG A 177 -25.37 5.61 6.62
CA ARG A 177 -24.44 4.73 5.93
C ARG A 177 -24.68 3.26 6.28
N LEU A 178 -24.47 2.40 5.28
CA LEU A 178 -24.67 0.96 5.40
C LEU A 178 -23.48 0.30 6.11
N ASP A 179 -23.76 -0.55 7.10
CA ASP A 179 -22.71 -1.37 7.71
C ASP A 179 -22.51 -2.67 6.92
N PRO A 180 -21.41 -2.83 6.18
CA PRO A 180 -21.16 -4.04 5.38
C PRO A 180 -20.85 -5.29 6.23
N LYS A 181 -20.72 -5.15 7.54
CA LYS A 181 -20.47 -6.26 8.47
C LYS A 181 -21.75 -6.96 8.88
N ILE A 182 -22.90 -6.35 8.65
CA ILE A 182 -24.21 -6.96 8.94
C ILE A 182 -24.83 -7.53 7.65
N PRO A 183 -25.65 -8.59 7.74
CA PRO A 183 -26.37 -9.16 6.59
C PRO A 183 -27.28 -8.14 5.92
N ILE A 184 -27.35 -8.18 4.58
CA ILE A 184 -28.20 -7.28 3.76
C ILE A 184 -29.67 -7.31 4.22
N SER A 185 -30.18 -8.46 4.69
CA SER A 185 -31.53 -8.58 5.23
C SER A 185 -31.79 -7.67 6.43
N LYS A 186 -30.75 -7.32 7.21
CA LYS A 186 -30.86 -6.39 8.34
C LYS A 186 -30.75 -4.92 7.91
N TRP A 187 -30.16 -4.61 6.74
CA TRP A 187 -30.13 -3.24 6.22
C TRP A 187 -31.53 -2.69 5.93
N ARG A 188 -32.46 -3.58 5.50
CA ARG A 188 -33.84 -3.22 5.19
C ARG A 188 -34.69 -2.94 6.43
N ALA A 189 -34.29 -3.43 7.58
CA ALA A 189 -35.03 -3.24 8.83
C ALA A 189 -34.75 -1.88 9.49
N ASN A 190 -33.59 -1.26 9.18
CA ASN A 190 -33.17 0.02 9.76
C ASN A 190 -33.49 1.24 8.88
N SER A 191 -33.83 1.04 7.62
CA SER A 191 -34.28 2.10 6.71
C SER A 191 -35.81 2.12 6.73
N CYS A 192 -36.42 3.09 7.41
CA CYS A 192 -37.85 3.35 7.32
C CYS A 192 -38.25 3.44 5.84
N GLY A 193 -38.86 2.38 5.33
CA GLY A 193 -39.93 2.41 4.33
C GLY A 193 -39.54 2.67 2.86
N GLU A 194 -38.31 2.95 2.45
CA GLU A 194 -38.04 3.17 1.03
C GLU A 194 -36.92 2.27 0.52
N ALA A 195 -37.28 1.38 -0.40
CA ALA A 195 -36.33 0.55 -1.15
C ALA A 195 -35.53 1.43 -2.10
N ILE A 196 -34.23 1.54 -1.88
CA ILE A 196 -33.30 2.11 -2.87
C ILE A 196 -32.78 0.95 -3.71
N TRP A 197 -33.23 0.92 -4.98
CA TRP A 197 -32.67 0.09 -6.05
C TRP A 197 -31.45 0.75 -6.66
#